data_99f0817c21447661bc896db8ae3bdeda
#
_entry.id   99f0817c21447661bc896db8ae3bdeda
#
_cell.length_a   1.000
_cell.length_b   1.000
_cell.length_c   1.000
_cell.angle_alpha   90.00
_cell.angle_beta   90.00
_cell.angle_gamma   90.00
#
_symmetry.space_group_name_H-M   'P 1'
#
loop_
_entity.id
_entity.type
_entity.pdbx_description
1 polymer ?
#
loop_
_entity_poly.entity_id
_entity_poly.type
_entity_poly.pdbx_seq_one_letter_code
_entity_poly.pdbx_strand_id
1 'polypeptide(L)'
;MAPILFLQSCLSDDDYDDDYLAICPIDQPNALVTVKPNADNTGFIMQLNDSTTLWPVNMRQSPFGTKEVRALVNYRQATPSDIEKGSATSGMPCVFVNWIDSILTKPVVEGMYSAEENLQIYGDDPLEIVDDWTTVAEDGYLTLRFRTRWGGKAEHRVNLVHRTDVNTPYYFTLYHDAQGDTEGQTGDALVAFKLADWMMAPSDQDYATLTLEWKSYSGTKTAQFKFRQNKGNVSSTSEGH
;
A
#
# COMPACT_ATOMS: atom_id res chain seq x y z
N MET A 1 16.46 3.31 -18.05
CA MET A 1 16.85 2.63 -16.80
C MET A 1 16.29 3.49 -15.68
N ALA A 2 15.24 3.03 -15.04
CA ALA A 2 14.69 3.71 -13.86
C ALA A 2 15.50 3.24 -12.65
N PRO A 3 15.97 4.12 -11.76
CA PRO A 3 16.69 3.71 -10.57
C PRO A 3 15.73 2.94 -9.66
N ILE A 4 16.19 1.80 -9.20
CA ILE A 4 15.50 0.99 -8.19
C ILE A 4 15.62 1.74 -6.85
N LEU A 5 14.57 2.51 -6.53
CA LEU A 5 14.46 3.32 -5.29
C LEU A 5 13.93 2.48 -4.12
N PHE A 6 14.55 1.34 -3.78
CA PHE A 6 13.94 0.40 -2.85
C PHE A 6 14.76 0.06 -1.62
N LEU A 7 15.77 0.85 -1.30
CA LEU A 7 16.56 0.61 -0.10
C LEU A 7 16.68 1.83 0.82
N GLN A 8 15.74 2.79 0.70
CA GLN A 8 15.87 4.03 1.49
C GLN A 8 15.65 3.86 2.99
N SER A 9 15.05 2.78 3.46
CA SER A 9 14.90 2.55 4.92
C SER A 9 16.15 1.95 5.58
N CYS A 10 17.13 1.50 4.77
CA CYS A 10 18.34 0.84 5.26
C CYS A 10 19.64 1.55 4.82
N LEU A 11 19.54 2.69 4.15
CA LEU A 11 20.70 3.49 3.75
C LEU A 11 20.90 4.64 4.73
N SER A 12 22.03 4.68 5.41
CA SER A 12 22.53 5.89 6.05
C SER A 12 23.04 6.84 4.97
N ASP A 13 22.64 8.12 5.04
CA ASP A 13 23.20 9.21 4.25
C ASP A 13 24.67 9.42 4.64
N ASP A 14 25.57 8.72 4.00
CA ASP A 14 26.97 9.12 3.97
C ASP A 14 27.57 8.63 2.64
N ASP A 15 27.94 9.61 1.79
CA ASP A 15 28.73 9.47 0.58
C ASP A 15 30.10 8.84 0.91
N TYR A 16 30.23 7.54 0.77
CA TYR A 16 31.52 6.88 0.52
C TYR A 16 31.29 5.63 -0.35
N ASP A 17 31.97 5.64 -1.52
CA ASP A 17 32.21 4.48 -2.39
C ASP A 17 32.86 3.33 -1.59
N ASP A 18 32.05 2.42 -1.10
CA ASP A 18 32.47 1.08 -0.74
C ASP A 18 31.27 0.15 -0.91
N ASP A 19 31.48 -1.00 -1.56
CA ASP A 19 30.53 -2.09 -1.76
C ASP A 19 30.00 -2.67 -0.44
N TYR A 20 29.33 -1.86 0.39
CA TYR A 20 28.62 -2.33 1.58
C TYR A 20 27.25 -2.84 1.16
N LEU A 21 27.06 -4.14 1.21
CA LEU A 21 25.75 -4.74 1.28
C LEU A 21 25.03 -4.14 2.50
N ALA A 22 24.08 -3.23 2.26
CA ALA A 22 23.21 -2.74 3.31
C ALA A 22 22.40 -3.92 3.86
N ILE A 23 22.81 -4.44 5.01
CA ILE A 23 22.14 -5.54 5.69
C ILE A 23 21.01 -4.92 6.51
N CYS A 24 19.78 -4.95 5.97
CA CYS A 24 18.61 -4.64 6.78
C CYS A 24 18.51 -5.66 7.92
N PRO A 25 18.36 -5.22 9.18
CA PRO A 25 18.12 -6.12 10.29
C PRO A 25 16.93 -7.03 9.99
N ILE A 26 17.05 -8.33 10.30
CA ILE A 26 16.03 -9.33 9.96
C ILE A 26 14.70 -9.10 10.70
N ASP A 27 14.71 -8.34 11.77
CA ASP A 27 13.55 -7.96 12.57
C ASP A 27 12.82 -6.70 12.04
N GLN A 28 13.38 -6.02 11.03
CA GLN A 28 12.78 -4.85 10.42
C GLN A 28 12.23 -5.17 9.03
N PRO A 29 11.08 -4.60 8.63
CA PRO A 29 10.60 -4.72 7.26
C PRO A 29 11.56 -3.98 6.30
N ASN A 30 11.81 -4.58 5.15
CA ASN A 30 12.56 -3.93 4.08
C ASN A 30 11.75 -3.71 2.80
N ALA A 31 10.48 -4.11 2.79
CA ALA A 31 9.55 -3.77 1.72
C ALA A 31 8.10 -3.82 2.16
N LEU A 32 7.27 -3.13 1.37
CA LEU A 32 5.82 -3.16 1.39
C LEU A 32 5.37 -3.82 0.08
N VAL A 33 4.60 -4.90 0.16
CA VAL A 33 4.18 -5.67 -1.01
C VAL A 33 2.67 -5.92 -1.02
N THR A 34 2.11 -6.19 -2.20
CA THR A 34 0.80 -6.82 -2.30
C THR A 34 0.98 -8.33 -2.47
N VAL A 35 0.47 -9.11 -1.54
CA VAL A 35 0.42 -10.58 -1.64
C VAL A 35 -0.76 -10.97 -2.50
N LYS A 36 -0.50 -11.60 -3.63
CA LYS A 36 -1.51 -12.03 -4.61
C LYS A 36 -1.50 -13.56 -4.73
N PRO A 37 -2.31 -14.26 -3.94
CA PRO A 37 -2.45 -15.70 -4.07
C PRO A 37 -3.23 -16.07 -5.33
N ASN A 38 -2.98 -17.26 -5.87
CA ASN A 38 -3.87 -17.86 -6.86
C ASN A 38 -5.18 -18.34 -6.18
N ALA A 39 -6.16 -18.71 -7.01
CA ALA A 39 -7.52 -18.99 -6.54
C ALA A 39 -7.62 -20.11 -5.50
N ASP A 40 -6.74 -21.10 -5.54
CA ASP A 40 -6.69 -22.25 -4.64
C ASP A 40 -5.59 -22.17 -3.57
N ASN A 41 -4.87 -21.06 -3.52
CA ASN A 41 -3.73 -20.84 -2.63
C ASN A 41 -2.63 -21.92 -2.74
N THR A 42 -2.43 -22.48 -3.92
CA THR A 42 -1.29 -23.40 -4.18
C THR A 42 -0.02 -22.65 -4.56
N GLY A 43 -0.10 -21.32 -4.74
CA GLY A 43 1.01 -20.41 -5.02
C GLY A 43 0.58 -18.96 -4.83
N PHE A 44 1.55 -18.08 -4.69
CA PHE A 44 1.32 -16.63 -4.66
C PHE A 44 2.54 -15.87 -5.18
N ILE A 45 2.30 -14.64 -5.57
CA ILE A 45 3.34 -13.66 -5.91
C ILE A 45 3.29 -12.49 -4.94
N MET A 46 4.38 -11.76 -4.84
CA MET A 46 4.46 -10.50 -4.09
C MET A 46 4.70 -9.36 -5.08
N GLN A 47 3.71 -8.50 -5.26
CA GLN A 47 3.87 -7.30 -6.08
C GLN A 47 4.54 -6.23 -5.25
N LEU A 48 5.76 -5.85 -5.62
CA LEU A 48 6.57 -4.88 -4.89
C LEU A 48 6.14 -3.44 -5.20
N ASN A 49 5.88 -3.18 -6.48
CA ASN A 49 5.38 -1.89 -6.98
C ASN A 49 4.64 -2.11 -8.30
N ASP A 50 4.23 -1.03 -8.97
CA ASP A 50 3.46 -1.08 -10.23
C ASP A 50 4.13 -1.88 -11.37
N SER A 51 5.42 -2.21 -11.27
CA SER A 51 6.18 -2.86 -12.34
C SER A 51 6.98 -4.09 -11.92
N THR A 52 7.19 -4.30 -10.62
CA THR A 52 8.08 -5.34 -10.10
C THR A 52 7.31 -6.38 -9.30
N THR A 53 7.37 -7.62 -9.76
CA THR A 53 6.78 -8.78 -9.08
C THR A 53 7.89 -9.68 -8.56
N LEU A 54 7.77 -10.17 -7.33
CA LEU A 54 8.72 -11.05 -6.67
C LEU A 54 8.13 -12.45 -6.53
N TRP A 55 8.99 -13.48 -6.66
CA TRP A 55 8.64 -14.87 -6.44
C TRP A 55 9.27 -15.39 -5.14
N PRO A 56 8.48 -15.75 -4.12
CA PRO A 56 8.99 -16.32 -2.87
C PRO A 56 9.35 -17.80 -3.05
N VAL A 57 10.64 -18.15 -3.04
CA VAL A 57 11.10 -19.54 -3.29
C VAL A 57 10.85 -20.49 -2.12
N ASN A 58 10.76 -19.97 -0.90
CA ASN A 58 10.62 -20.75 0.33
C ASN A 58 9.19 -20.83 0.88
N MET A 59 8.22 -20.24 0.18
CA MET A 59 6.81 -20.26 0.58
C MET A 59 5.95 -20.73 -0.60
N ARG A 60 5.23 -21.83 -0.43
CA ARG A 60 4.35 -22.38 -1.48
C ARG A 60 2.96 -21.78 -1.44
N GLN A 61 2.49 -21.41 -0.25
CA GLN A 61 1.14 -20.89 -0.02
C GLN A 61 1.24 -19.53 0.66
N SER A 62 0.29 -18.65 0.34
CA SER A 62 0.13 -17.41 1.07
C SER A 62 -0.31 -17.71 2.50
N PRO A 63 0.32 -17.11 3.53
CA PRO A 63 -0.13 -17.25 4.91
C PRO A 63 -1.49 -16.61 5.17
N PHE A 64 -2.01 -15.84 4.21
CA PHE A 64 -3.29 -15.12 4.30
C PHE A 64 -4.43 -15.84 3.52
N GLY A 65 -4.22 -17.10 3.16
CA GLY A 65 -5.17 -17.88 2.35
C GLY A 65 -5.32 -17.31 0.95
N THR A 66 -6.55 -17.25 0.45
CA THR A 66 -6.87 -16.73 -0.88
C THR A 66 -7.07 -15.20 -0.91
N LYS A 67 -6.83 -14.52 0.21
CA LYS A 67 -7.02 -13.06 0.29
C LYS A 67 -5.82 -12.32 -0.30
N GLU A 68 -6.11 -11.39 -1.21
CA GLU A 68 -5.15 -10.36 -1.62
C GLU A 68 -5.06 -9.30 -0.52
N VAL A 69 -3.84 -9.06 -0.02
CA VAL A 69 -3.59 -8.12 1.08
C VAL A 69 -2.30 -7.35 0.87
N ARG A 70 -2.22 -6.14 1.42
CA ARG A 70 -0.94 -5.45 1.58
C ARG A 70 -0.23 -6.02 2.80
N ALA A 71 1.09 -6.14 2.71
CA ALA A 71 1.91 -6.72 3.77
C ALA A 71 3.27 -6.04 3.87
N LEU A 72 3.79 -5.93 5.09
CA LEU A 72 5.20 -5.68 5.35
C LEU A 72 5.96 -7.00 5.22
N VAL A 73 7.13 -6.95 4.65
CA VAL A 73 7.97 -8.13 4.44
C VAL A 73 9.43 -7.80 4.75
N ASN A 74 10.14 -8.80 5.30
CA ASN A 74 11.59 -8.83 5.24
C ASN A 74 12.00 -9.98 4.34
N TYR A 75 12.73 -9.66 3.27
CA TYR A 75 13.23 -10.65 2.33
C TYR A 75 14.67 -10.33 1.90
N ARG A 76 15.33 -11.33 1.35
CA ARG A 76 16.61 -11.20 0.65
C ARG A 76 16.52 -11.86 -0.73
N GLN A 77 17.44 -11.54 -1.60
CA GLN A 77 17.56 -12.27 -2.86
C GLN A 77 17.83 -13.76 -2.58
N ALA A 78 17.17 -14.63 -3.33
CA ALA A 78 17.38 -16.07 -3.21
C ALA A 78 18.76 -16.46 -3.74
N THR A 79 19.46 -17.30 -2.98
CA THR A 79 20.71 -17.93 -3.42
C THR A 79 20.42 -19.11 -4.36
N PRO A 80 21.40 -19.61 -5.14
CA PRO A 80 21.21 -20.82 -5.93
C PRO A 80 20.73 -22.02 -5.10
N SER A 81 21.22 -22.17 -3.86
CA SER A 81 20.80 -23.24 -2.95
C SER A 81 19.35 -23.09 -2.47
N ASP A 82 18.86 -21.84 -2.30
CA ASP A 82 17.45 -21.60 -1.97
C ASP A 82 16.55 -21.99 -3.14
N ILE A 83 16.97 -21.69 -4.36
CA ILE A 83 16.24 -22.00 -5.59
C ILE A 83 16.18 -23.53 -5.82
N GLU A 84 17.27 -24.26 -5.58
CA GLU A 84 17.31 -25.72 -5.68
C GLU A 84 16.37 -26.42 -4.71
N LYS A 85 16.22 -25.89 -3.49
CA LYS A 85 15.36 -26.43 -2.42
C LYS A 85 13.91 -25.99 -2.52
N GLY A 86 13.68 -24.84 -3.16
CA GLY A 86 12.37 -24.22 -3.28
C GLY A 86 11.71 -24.45 -4.63
N SER A 87 10.83 -23.55 -5.00
CA SER A 87 10.29 -23.50 -6.36
C SER A 87 10.76 -22.23 -7.05
N ALA A 88 11.40 -22.40 -8.21
CA ALA A 88 11.79 -21.27 -9.04
C ALA A 88 10.77 -21.04 -10.16
N THR A 89 10.66 -19.80 -10.60
CA THR A 89 9.96 -19.43 -11.84
C THR A 89 10.89 -18.62 -12.73
N SER A 90 10.67 -18.69 -14.03
CA SER A 90 11.40 -17.86 -14.98
C SER A 90 10.74 -16.49 -15.11
N GLY A 91 11.53 -15.45 -15.23
CA GLY A 91 11.05 -14.09 -15.55
C GLY A 91 10.70 -13.20 -14.37
N MET A 92 10.76 -13.69 -13.12
CA MET A 92 10.59 -12.89 -11.91
C MET A 92 11.80 -13.02 -10.99
N PRO A 93 12.20 -11.94 -10.28
CA PRO A 93 13.19 -12.02 -9.22
C PRO A 93 12.77 -13.02 -8.15
N CYS A 94 13.63 -14.00 -7.86
CA CYS A 94 13.43 -15.00 -6.83
C CYS A 94 13.95 -14.47 -5.49
N VAL A 95 13.12 -14.52 -4.45
CA VAL A 95 13.44 -14.01 -3.11
C VAL A 95 13.20 -15.06 -2.03
N PHE A 96 13.98 -15.00 -0.97
CA PHE A 96 13.77 -15.76 0.25
C PHE A 96 13.13 -14.85 1.29
N VAL A 97 11.92 -15.17 1.71
CA VAL A 97 11.15 -14.41 2.69
C VAL A 97 11.57 -14.85 4.09
N ASN A 98 12.06 -13.92 4.90
CA ASN A 98 12.37 -14.16 6.31
C ASN A 98 11.09 -14.14 7.15
N TRP A 99 10.25 -13.15 6.94
CA TRP A 99 8.91 -13.04 7.53
C TRP A 99 8.02 -12.10 6.68
N ILE A 100 6.72 -12.20 6.89
CA ILE A 100 5.71 -11.40 6.22
C ILE A 100 4.51 -11.21 7.14
N ASP A 101 4.06 -9.96 7.32
CA ASP A 101 2.92 -9.58 8.16
C ASP A 101 1.92 -8.76 7.36
N SER A 102 0.63 -9.12 7.43
CA SER A 102 -0.41 -8.38 6.74
C SER A 102 -0.71 -7.05 7.41
N ILE A 103 -0.97 -6.05 6.58
CA ILE A 103 -1.54 -4.77 7.00
C ILE A 103 -3.06 -4.87 6.89
N LEU A 104 -3.81 -4.20 7.79
CA LEU A 104 -5.25 -4.05 7.65
C LEU A 104 -5.57 -3.52 6.25
N THR A 105 -6.19 -4.38 5.43
CA THR A 105 -6.50 -4.05 4.03
C THR A 105 -8.01 -4.04 3.84
N LYS A 106 -8.56 -2.93 3.37
CA LYS A 106 -9.99 -2.74 3.18
C LYS A 106 -10.29 -1.94 1.90
N PRO A 107 -11.50 -2.04 1.33
CA PRO A 107 -11.86 -1.23 0.18
C PRO A 107 -12.05 0.24 0.55
N VAL A 108 -11.95 1.13 -0.43
CA VAL A 108 -12.50 2.48 -0.34
C VAL A 108 -14.02 2.43 -0.23
N VAL A 109 -14.60 3.43 0.41
CA VAL A 109 -16.05 3.58 0.54
C VAL A 109 -16.53 4.60 -0.49
N GLU A 110 -17.54 4.26 -1.27
CA GLU A 110 -18.20 5.23 -2.14
C GLU A 110 -19.02 6.22 -1.30
N GLY A 111 -18.80 7.50 -1.53
CA GLY A 111 -19.53 8.56 -0.81
C GLY A 111 -20.98 8.64 -1.27
N MET A 112 -21.88 8.15 -0.41
CA MET A 112 -23.33 8.19 -0.64
C MET A 112 -24.04 9.23 0.24
N TYR A 113 -23.31 9.89 1.12
CA TYR A 113 -23.86 10.76 2.15
C TYR A 113 -23.27 12.17 2.09
N SER A 114 -23.95 13.12 2.70
CA SER A 114 -23.40 14.46 2.91
C SER A 114 -22.16 14.43 3.80
N ALA A 115 -21.39 15.52 3.80
CA ALA A 115 -20.22 15.62 4.67
C ALA A 115 -20.59 15.42 6.16
N GLU A 116 -21.72 16.00 6.58
CA GLU A 116 -22.24 15.90 7.96
C GLU A 116 -22.64 14.47 8.32
N GLU A 117 -23.31 13.76 7.42
CA GLU A 117 -23.69 12.36 7.62
C GLU A 117 -22.47 11.46 7.69
N ASN A 118 -21.47 11.69 6.85
CA ASN A 118 -20.21 10.93 6.87
C ASN A 118 -19.48 11.08 8.22
N LEU A 119 -19.47 12.29 8.84
CA LEU A 119 -18.89 12.50 10.17
C LEU A 119 -19.60 11.66 11.23
N GLN A 120 -20.93 11.55 11.15
CA GLN A 120 -21.72 10.77 12.10
C GLN A 120 -21.49 9.25 11.94
N ILE A 121 -21.26 8.78 10.70
CA ILE A 121 -21.12 7.36 10.39
C ILE A 121 -19.68 6.88 10.61
N TYR A 122 -18.68 7.67 10.21
CA TYR A 122 -17.28 7.25 10.14
C TYR A 122 -16.38 7.89 11.21
N GLY A 123 -16.94 8.84 12.00
CA GLY A 123 -16.20 9.54 13.04
C GLY A 123 -15.48 10.79 12.53
N ASP A 124 -15.02 11.60 13.50
CA ASP A 124 -14.30 12.86 13.26
C ASP A 124 -13.13 13.03 14.26
N ASP A 125 -12.55 11.94 14.74
CA ASP A 125 -11.40 12.01 15.61
C ASP A 125 -10.13 12.34 14.83
N PRO A 126 -9.22 13.15 15.39
CA PRO A 126 -8.03 13.56 14.67
C PRO A 126 -6.96 12.43 14.60
N LEU A 127 -6.22 12.43 13.51
CA LEU A 127 -5.00 11.64 13.33
C LEU A 127 -3.97 12.44 12.52
N GLU A 128 -2.72 11.99 12.51
CA GLU A 128 -1.68 12.53 11.64
C GLU A 128 -1.26 11.47 10.63
N ILE A 129 -1.11 11.86 9.38
CA ILE A 129 -0.45 11.01 8.38
C ILE A 129 1.07 11.16 8.57
N VAL A 130 1.74 10.04 8.68
CA VAL A 130 3.21 9.97 8.76
C VAL A 130 3.74 9.78 7.35
N ASP A 131 4.47 10.76 6.87
CA ASP A 131 5.10 10.74 5.55
C ASP A 131 6.41 9.95 5.62
N ASP A 132 6.32 8.67 5.26
CA ASP A 132 7.47 7.78 5.14
C ASP A 132 7.27 6.81 3.96
N TRP A 133 8.21 5.89 3.76
CA TRP A 133 8.20 4.94 2.64
C TRP A 133 6.98 4.00 2.62
N THR A 134 6.23 3.86 3.72
CA THR A 134 5.00 3.06 3.78
C THR A 134 3.75 3.83 3.39
N THR A 135 3.83 5.17 3.34
CA THR A 135 2.73 6.05 2.92
C THR A 135 2.81 6.29 1.43
N VAL A 136 2.16 5.42 0.65
CA VAL A 136 2.34 5.36 -0.81
C VAL A 136 1.07 4.88 -1.52
N ALA A 137 0.86 5.37 -2.75
CA ALA A 137 -0.15 4.86 -3.68
C ALA A 137 0.52 4.04 -4.78
N GLU A 138 0.35 2.72 -4.75
CA GLU A 138 0.92 1.80 -5.74
C GLU A 138 0.13 0.49 -5.81
N ASP A 139 0.24 -0.19 -6.95
CA ASP A 139 -0.41 -1.49 -7.22
C ASP A 139 -1.91 -1.51 -6.89
N GLY A 140 -2.59 -0.38 -7.13
CA GLY A 140 -4.03 -0.25 -6.87
C GLY A 140 -4.41 -0.08 -5.40
N TYR A 141 -3.46 0.28 -4.54
CA TYR A 141 -3.67 0.56 -3.13
C TYR A 141 -3.15 1.92 -2.73
N LEU A 142 -3.86 2.60 -1.83
CA LEU A 142 -3.32 3.68 -1.01
C LEU A 142 -2.98 3.10 0.37
N THR A 143 -1.70 2.99 0.68
CA THR A 143 -1.24 2.58 2.01
C THR A 143 -0.85 3.81 2.80
N LEU A 144 -1.32 3.89 4.04
CA LEU A 144 -1.09 5.02 4.93
C LEU A 144 -0.54 4.55 6.26
N ARG A 145 0.53 5.18 6.70
CA ARG A 145 0.94 5.16 8.11
C ARG A 145 0.32 6.36 8.79
N PHE A 146 -0.43 6.12 9.84
CA PHE A 146 -1.05 7.19 10.59
C PHE A 146 -0.71 7.09 12.07
N ARG A 147 -0.74 8.23 12.72
CA ARG A 147 -0.42 8.41 14.14
C ARG A 147 -1.61 8.97 14.87
N THR A 148 -1.99 8.35 15.97
CA THR A 148 -3.04 8.86 16.86
C THR A 148 -2.73 8.46 18.31
N ARG A 149 -3.65 8.73 19.22
CA ARG A 149 -3.54 8.34 20.62
C ARG A 149 -4.27 7.03 20.85
N TRP A 150 -3.65 6.14 21.61
CA TRP A 150 -4.15 4.78 21.88
C TRP A 150 -4.24 4.61 23.40
N GLY A 151 -5.42 4.47 23.93
CA GLY A 151 -5.69 4.19 25.37
C GLY A 151 -5.94 2.72 25.63
N GLY A 152 -6.16 1.91 24.59
CA GLY A 152 -6.44 0.48 24.68
C GLY A 152 -7.86 0.17 25.21
N LYS A 153 -8.76 1.13 25.13
CA LYS A 153 -10.17 1.00 25.61
C LYS A 153 -11.12 0.55 24.52
N ALA A 154 -10.81 0.88 23.27
CA ALA A 154 -11.67 0.56 22.12
C ALA A 154 -10.84 0.32 20.87
N GLU A 155 -11.45 -0.31 19.87
CA GLU A 155 -10.87 -0.53 18.55
C GLU A 155 -11.08 0.71 17.70
N HIS A 156 -9.99 1.31 17.20
CA HIS A 156 -10.06 2.44 16.29
C HIS A 156 -10.48 2.01 14.90
N ARG A 157 -11.33 2.81 14.25
CA ARG A 157 -11.80 2.57 12.89
C ARG A 157 -11.35 3.69 11.98
N VAL A 158 -10.82 3.33 10.83
CA VAL A 158 -10.47 4.29 9.78
C VAL A 158 -11.15 3.91 8.48
N ASN A 159 -11.69 4.89 7.76
CA ASN A 159 -12.38 4.69 6.50
C ASN A 159 -11.96 5.76 5.49
N LEU A 160 -11.62 5.33 4.28
CA LEU A 160 -11.35 6.22 3.16
C LEU A 160 -12.61 6.35 2.31
N VAL A 161 -13.20 7.54 2.29
CA VAL A 161 -14.49 7.81 1.65
C VAL A 161 -14.28 8.69 0.43
N HIS A 162 -14.78 8.24 -0.72
CA HIS A 162 -14.77 9.03 -1.94
C HIS A 162 -15.77 10.20 -1.83
N ARG A 163 -15.32 11.42 -2.13
CA ARG A 163 -16.11 12.64 -2.07
C ARG A 163 -16.73 12.93 -3.43
N THR A 164 -17.99 12.53 -3.62
CA THR A 164 -18.74 12.78 -4.84
C THR A 164 -19.33 14.20 -4.94
N ASP A 165 -19.34 14.92 -3.82
CA ASP A 165 -19.81 16.31 -3.69
C ASP A 165 -18.75 17.36 -4.10
N VAL A 166 -17.51 16.92 -4.36
CA VAL A 166 -16.40 17.77 -4.79
C VAL A 166 -16.19 17.59 -6.29
N ASN A 167 -16.10 18.69 -7.03
CA ASN A 167 -15.87 18.65 -8.48
C ASN A 167 -14.37 18.39 -8.81
N THR A 168 -13.78 17.42 -8.14
CA THR A 168 -12.40 16.97 -8.35
C THR A 168 -12.43 15.45 -8.34
N PRO A 169 -12.07 14.78 -9.44
CA PRO A 169 -12.00 13.34 -9.47
C PRO A 169 -10.95 12.85 -8.46
N TYR A 170 -11.15 11.68 -7.90
CA TYR A 170 -10.23 11.06 -6.95
C TYR A 170 -9.96 11.91 -5.69
N TYR A 171 -10.99 12.61 -5.19
CA TYR A 171 -10.94 13.31 -3.90
C TYR A 171 -11.52 12.42 -2.81
N PHE A 172 -10.74 12.18 -1.75
CA PHE A 172 -11.08 11.26 -0.66
C PHE A 172 -10.90 11.95 0.68
N THR A 173 -11.77 11.63 1.63
CA THR A 173 -11.60 12.00 3.03
C THR A 173 -11.30 10.74 3.85
N LEU A 174 -10.23 10.78 4.63
CA LEU A 174 -9.93 9.77 5.64
C LEU A 174 -10.63 10.15 6.93
N TYR A 175 -11.61 9.35 7.33
CA TYR A 175 -12.32 9.45 8.58
C TYR A 175 -11.72 8.52 9.62
N HIS A 176 -11.71 8.96 10.86
CA HIS A 176 -11.23 8.20 12.00
C HIS A 176 -12.25 8.27 13.14
N ASP A 177 -12.61 7.11 13.68
CA ASP A 177 -13.44 6.94 14.86
C ASP A 177 -12.63 6.17 15.90
N ALA A 178 -12.19 6.88 16.93
CA ALA A 178 -11.47 6.30 18.07
C ALA A 178 -12.42 5.63 19.08
N GLN A 179 -13.72 5.69 18.87
CA GLN A 179 -14.75 5.14 19.76
C GLN A 179 -14.61 5.60 21.23
N GLY A 180 -14.21 6.86 21.40
CA GLY A 180 -13.96 7.47 22.70
C GLY A 180 -12.59 7.14 23.32
N ASP A 181 -11.74 6.38 22.62
CA ASP A 181 -10.37 6.08 23.06
C ASP A 181 -9.38 7.16 22.55
N THR A 182 -9.61 8.41 22.97
CA THR A 182 -8.84 9.59 22.53
C THR A 182 -7.71 9.97 23.47
N GLU A 183 -7.54 9.25 24.56
CA GLU A 183 -6.51 9.47 25.58
C GLU A 183 -5.52 8.30 25.58
N GLY A 184 -4.27 8.56 25.95
CA GLY A 184 -3.25 7.52 26.06
C GLY A 184 -1.96 7.88 25.32
N GLN A 185 -1.17 6.86 25.01
CA GLN A 185 0.11 7.05 24.35
C GLN A 185 -0.07 7.26 22.85
N THR A 186 0.77 8.12 22.30
CA THR A 186 0.86 8.29 20.85
C THR A 186 1.52 7.05 20.23
N GLY A 187 0.91 6.50 19.18
CA GLY A 187 1.42 5.36 18.46
C GLY A 187 1.01 5.40 16.99
N ASP A 188 1.69 4.62 16.19
CA ASP A 188 1.46 4.53 14.76
C ASP A 188 0.74 3.22 14.40
N ALA A 189 -0.06 3.29 13.34
CA ALA A 189 -0.67 2.12 12.71
C ALA A 189 -0.60 2.23 11.19
N LEU A 190 -0.76 1.10 10.52
CA LEU A 190 -0.82 0.99 9.07
C LEU A 190 -2.19 0.51 8.61
N VAL A 191 -2.67 1.11 7.54
CA VAL A 191 -3.87 0.67 6.82
C VAL A 191 -3.64 0.79 5.32
N ALA A 192 -4.17 -0.15 4.56
CA ALA A 192 -4.17 -0.12 3.10
C ALA A 192 -5.61 -0.08 2.59
N PHE A 193 -5.89 0.83 1.67
CA PHE A 193 -7.17 0.95 1.01
C PHE A 193 -7.05 0.51 -0.44
N LYS A 194 -7.78 -0.55 -0.82
CA LYS A 194 -7.88 -0.97 -2.20
C LYS A 194 -8.67 0.09 -2.98
N LEU A 195 -8.02 0.69 -3.96
CA LEU A 195 -8.65 1.68 -4.83
C LEU A 195 -9.72 1.00 -5.68
N ALA A 196 -10.80 1.72 -5.95
CA ALA A 196 -11.92 1.18 -6.71
C ALA A 196 -11.54 0.90 -8.17
N ASP A 197 -12.15 -0.12 -8.77
CA ASP A 197 -11.83 -0.55 -10.14
C ASP A 197 -12.05 0.58 -11.16
N TRP A 198 -13.04 1.46 -10.94
CA TRP A 198 -13.28 2.61 -11.82
C TRP A 198 -12.13 3.63 -11.82
N MET A 199 -11.36 3.73 -10.72
CA MET A 199 -10.18 4.59 -10.66
C MET A 199 -9.03 4.04 -11.51
N MET A 200 -9.01 2.72 -11.66
CA MET A 200 -8.02 1.98 -12.45
C MET A 200 -8.42 1.83 -13.91
N ALA A 201 -9.53 2.47 -14.33
CA ALA A 201 -10.01 2.40 -15.70
C ALA A 201 -8.94 2.85 -16.71
N PRO A 202 -8.92 2.27 -17.92
CA PRO A 202 -7.99 2.65 -18.96
C PRO A 202 -8.03 4.14 -19.25
N SER A 203 -6.87 4.78 -19.29
CA SER A 203 -6.69 6.21 -19.52
C SER A 203 -5.53 6.44 -20.49
N ASP A 204 -5.56 7.60 -21.18
CA ASP A 204 -4.43 8.07 -21.99
C ASP A 204 -3.25 8.54 -21.12
N GLN A 205 -3.50 8.76 -19.83
CA GLN A 205 -2.49 9.12 -18.84
C GLN A 205 -2.03 7.87 -18.10
N ASP A 206 -0.73 7.70 -17.94
CA ASP A 206 -0.18 6.58 -17.15
C ASP A 206 -0.48 6.74 -15.65
N TYR A 207 -0.68 7.97 -15.18
CA TYR A 207 -0.89 8.30 -13.76
C TYR A 207 -2.02 9.33 -13.60
N ALA A 208 -2.78 9.15 -12.53
CA ALA A 208 -3.71 10.14 -12.01
C ALA A 208 -3.27 10.59 -10.60
N THR A 209 -3.88 11.69 -10.13
CA THR A 209 -3.60 12.23 -8.80
C THR A 209 -4.81 12.04 -7.90
N LEU A 210 -4.63 11.35 -6.80
CA LEU A 210 -5.58 11.24 -5.70
C LEU A 210 -5.31 12.36 -4.70
N THR A 211 -6.35 13.07 -4.29
CA THR A 211 -6.27 14.03 -3.18
C THR A 211 -6.88 13.39 -1.94
N LEU A 212 -6.09 13.32 -0.89
CA LEU A 212 -6.48 12.86 0.43
C LEU A 212 -6.70 14.04 1.36
N GLU A 213 -7.85 14.10 2.01
CA GLU A 213 -8.16 15.05 3.09
C GLU A 213 -8.32 14.28 4.40
N TRP A 214 -7.89 14.86 5.52
CA TRP A 214 -8.12 14.28 6.85
C TRP A 214 -8.16 15.35 7.92
N LYS A 215 -8.76 15.03 9.05
CA LYS A 215 -8.72 15.84 10.25
C LYS A 215 -7.45 15.55 11.04
N SER A 216 -6.57 16.53 11.13
CA SER A 216 -5.37 16.52 11.94
C SER A 216 -5.65 17.19 13.30
N TYR A 217 -4.76 17.00 14.27
CA TYR A 217 -4.79 17.72 15.55
C TYR A 217 -4.63 19.25 15.40
N SER A 218 -4.11 19.69 14.26
CA SER A 218 -3.94 21.13 13.93
C SER A 218 -4.96 21.68 12.93
N GLY A 219 -6.01 20.91 12.62
CA GLY A 219 -7.04 21.26 11.64
C GLY A 219 -7.04 20.35 10.41
N THR A 220 -7.85 20.66 9.43
CA THR A 220 -7.93 19.87 8.19
C THR A 220 -6.66 19.99 7.37
N LYS A 221 -6.14 18.87 6.92
CA LYS A 221 -4.97 18.77 6.05
C LYS A 221 -5.31 18.03 4.77
N THR A 222 -4.49 18.23 3.74
CA THR A 222 -4.58 17.52 2.47
C THR A 222 -3.19 17.07 2.00
N ALA A 223 -3.16 15.95 1.28
CA ALA A 223 -1.99 15.44 0.57
C ALA A 223 -2.37 14.90 -0.80
N GLN A 224 -1.41 14.81 -1.70
CA GLN A 224 -1.63 14.28 -3.04
C GLN A 224 -0.75 13.07 -3.29
N PHE A 225 -1.35 12.02 -3.87
CA PHE A 225 -0.68 10.78 -4.24
C PHE A 225 -0.87 10.53 -5.73
N LYS A 226 0.21 10.22 -6.42
CA LYS A 226 0.14 9.73 -7.80
C LYS A 226 -0.09 8.23 -7.76
N PHE A 227 -1.10 7.76 -8.47
CA PHE A 227 -1.36 6.34 -8.64
C PHE A 227 -1.42 5.98 -10.13
N ARG A 228 -1.02 4.77 -10.45
CA ARG A 228 -0.99 4.29 -11.83
C ARG A 228 -2.38 3.81 -12.23
N GLN A 229 -2.82 4.24 -13.43
CA GLN A 229 -4.02 3.73 -14.09
C GLN A 229 -3.65 2.63 -15.08
N ASN A 230 -4.62 1.79 -15.46
CA ASN A 230 -4.41 0.82 -16.51
C ASN A 230 -4.18 1.52 -17.84
N LYS A 231 -3.26 1.00 -18.66
CA LYS A 231 -3.08 1.51 -20.02
C LYS A 231 -4.31 1.16 -20.86
N GLY A 232 -4.93 2.17 -21.44
CA GLY A 232 -5.92 1.98 -22.50
C GLY A 232 -5.25 1.24 -23.67
N ASN A 233 -5.82 0.13 -24.11
CA ASN A 233 -5.47 -0.43 -25.40
C ASN A 233 -5.94 0.56 -26.46
N VAL A 234 -5.03 1.40 -26.94
CA VAL A 234 -5.27 2.15 -28.17
C VAL A 234 -5.26 1.10 -29.28
N SER A 235 -6.45 0.58 -29.62
CA SER A 235 -6.62 -0.17 -30.84
C SER A 235 -6.30 0.80 -31.99
N SER A 236 -5.12 0.66 -32.57
CA SER A 236 -4.81 1.28 -33.85
C SER A 236 -5.75 0.65 -34.88
N THR A 237 -6.90 1.29 -35.10
CA THR A 237 -7.68 1.11 -36.34
C THR A 237 -6.79 1.64 -37.44
N SER A 238 -6.01 0.78 -38.08
CA SER A 238 -5.45 1.06 -39.39
C SER A 238 -6.62 1.17 -40.38
N GLU A 239 -7.04 2.37 -40.64
CA GLU A 239 -7.84 2.63 -41.84
C GLU A 239 -6.96 2.31 -43.03
N GLY A 240 -7.20 1.14 -43.62
CA GLY A 240 -6.70 0.80 -44.94
C GLY A 240 -7.47 1.58 -45.98
N HIS A 241 -6.78 2.39 -46.73
CA HIS A 241 -7.19 2.90 -48.05
C HIS A 241 -6.59 2.03 -49.12
#